data_1986ca605f88b8ee4d1705ac2bce0538
#
_entry.id   1986ca605f88b8ee4d1705ac2bce0538
#
_cell.length_a   1.000
_cell.length_b   1.000
_cell.length_c   1.000
_cell.angle_alpha   90.00
_cell.angle_beta   90.00
_cell.angle_gamma   90.00
#
_symmetry.space_group_name_H-M   'P 1'
#
loop_
_entity.id
_entity.type
_entity.pdbx_description
1 polymer ?
#
loop_
_entity_poly.entity_id
_entity_poly.type
_entity_poly.pdbx_seq_one_letter_code
_entity_poly.pdbx_strand_id
1 'polypeptide(L)'
;MGYHHLALATRDMKAIDHFYREVMGFELKKVEVGPTPGGGWAKHFFYEIEPDRFIAFWELHGPAYEKPFETGLSKAVGLPQWVNHISFYSPTEAHLASKREMWLSGGFDVMEIDHNWCRSIYTTDPNGTMVEYCVTTGQFTQADKDEALKALTSDDVQHSKPPKSIHVHKAKDFRRAAE
;
A
#
# COMPACT_ATOMS: atom_id res chain seq x y z
N MET A 1 -8.47 -5.86 17.51
CA MET A 1 -8.08 -7.05 16.70
C MET A 1 -7.56 -6.53 15.37
N GLY A 2 -6.42 -7.03 14.88
CA GLY A 2 -5.79 -6.57 13.64
C GLY A 2 -5.00 -7.70 13.00
N TYR A 3 -4.39 -7.43 11.83
CA TYR A 3 -3.50 -8.38 11.18
C TYR A 3 -2.20 -8.55 11.98
N HIS A 4 -1.65 -9.78 12.03
CA HIS A 4 -0.26 -9.99 12.46
C HIS A 4 0.70 -9.59 11.32
N HIS A 5 0.48 -10.12 10.12
CA HIS A 5 1.23 -9.71 8.94
C HIS A 5 0.42 -9.90 7.65
N LEU A 6 0.80 -9.13 6.62
CA LEU A 6 0.41 -9.32 5.24
C LEU A 6 1.64 -9.80 4.48
N ALA A 7 1.56 -10.95 3.81
CA ALA A 7 2.67 -11.53 3.05
C ALA A 7 2.42 -11.45 1.55
N LEU A 8 3.42 -10.99 0.81
CA LEU A 8 3.41 -10.78 -0.63
C LEU A 8 4.64 -11.41 -1.26
N ALA A 9 4.55 -11.78 -2.53
CA ALA A 9 5.73 -12.19 -3.30
C ALA A 9 6.41 -10.97 -3.93
N THR A 10 7.73 -11.07 -4.12
CA THR A 10 8.49 -10.10 -4.93
C THR A 10 9.50 -10.81 -5.82
N ARG A 11 9.88 -10.15 -6.91
CA ARG A 11 10.96 -10.56 -7.81
C ARG A 11 12.19 -9.67 -7.71
N ASP A 12 12.06 -8.53 -7.06
CA ASP A 12 13.15 -7.59 -6.80
C ASP A 12 13.16 -7.18 -5.33
N MET A 13 13.79 -8.04 -4.51
CA MET A 13 13.89 -7.81 -3.07
C MET A 13 14.70 -6.55 -2.74
N LYS A 14 15.67 -6.17 -3.59
CA LYS A 14 16.46 -4.95 -3.35
C LYS A 14 15.63 -3.69 -3.51
N ALA A 15 14.80 -3.62 -4.55
CA ALA A 15 13.89 -2.50 -4.75
C ALA A 15 12.83 -2.43 -3.65
N ILE A 16 12.29 -3.59 -3.22
CA ILE A 16 11.34 -3.67 -2.11
C ILE A 16 11.99 -3.22 -0.79
N ASP A 17 13.19 -3.70 -0.47
CA ASP A 17 13.90 -3.28 0.73
C ASP A 17 14.19 -1.77 0.73
N HIS A 18 14.65 -1.22 -0.39
CA HIS A 18 14.83 0.22 -0.53
C HIS A 18 13.52 0.98 -0.28
N PHE A 19 12.41 0.55 -0.88
CA PHE A 19 11.13 1.23 -0.71
C PHE A 19 10.62 1.12 0.75
N TYR A 20 10.50 -0.09 1.30
CA TYR A 20 9.87 -0.28 2.60
C TYR A 20 10.79 0.10 3.78
N ARG A 21 12.08 -0.17 3.69
CA ARG A 21 13.03 0.15 4.76
C ARG A 21 13.56 1.59 4.68
N GLU A 22 14.06 2.01 3.52
CA GLU A 22 14.73 3.31 3.41
C GLU A 22 13.76 4.45 3.15
N VAL A 23 12.79 4.27 2.25
CA VAL A 23 11.81 5.32 1.93
C VAL A 23 10.68 5.35 2.96
N MET A 24 10.06 4.20 3.28
CA MET A 24 8.94 4.13 4.25
C MET A 24 9.39 4.19 5.72
N GLY A 25 10.67 3.87 5.99
CA GLY A 25 11.25 3.88 7.33
C GLY A 25 10.82 2.69 8.20
N PHE A 26 10.35 1.59 7.60
CA PHE A 26 10.01 0.38 8.35
C PHE A 26 11.27 -0.40 8.73
N GLU A 27 11.28 -0.96 9.93
CA GLU A 27 12.43 -1.73 10.41
C GLU A 27 12.34 -3.18 9.94
N LEU A 28 13.40 -3.69 9.28
CA LEU A 28 13.52 -5.12 8.98
C LEU A 28 13.81 -5.88 10.29
N LYS A 29 12.83 -6.58 10.82
CA LYS A 29 12.93 -7.31 12.11
C LYS A 29 13.43 -8.73 11.95
N LYS A 30 13.06 -9.40 10.86
CA LYS A 30 13.37 -10.82 10.71
C LYS A 30 13.47 -11.21 9.24
N VAL A 31 14.35 -12.15 8.97
CA VAL A 31 14.40 -12.90 7.71
C VAL A 31 14.43 -14.39 8.05
N GLU A 32 13.52 -15.15 7.47
CA GLU A 32 13.55 -16.61 7.50
C GLU A 32 14.03 -17.13 6.15
N VAL A 33 14.84 -18.18 6.17
CA VAL A 33 15.36 -18.83 4.96
C VAL A 33 15.07 -20.31 5.06
N GLY A 34 14.47 -20.88 4.04
CA GLY A 34 14.14 -22.30 4.03
C GLY A 34 13.94 -22.88 2.63
N PRO A 35 13.86 -24.22 2.53
CA PRO A 35 13.58 -24.91 1.28
C PRO A 35 12.14 -24.64 0.84
N THR A 36 11.90 -24.69 -0.49
CA THR A 36 10.56 -24.62 -1.07
C THR A 36 10.07 -25.98 -1.55
N PRO A 37 8.75 -26.27 -1.51
CA PRO A 37 8.18 -27.43 -2.19
C PRO A 37 8.54 -27.40 -3.68
N GLY A 38 8.97 -28.54 -4.23
CA GLY A 38 9.38 -28.63 -5.64
C GLY A 38 10.84 -28.25 -5.92
N GLY A 39 11.65 -28.09 -4.88
CA GLY A 39 13.08 -27.76 -4.95
C GLY A 39 13.36 -26.27 -5.00
N GLY A 40 14.50 -25.89 -4.46
CA GLY A 40 14.92 -24.49 -4.33
C GLY A 40 14.83 -24.00 -2.89
N TRP A 41 14.81 -22.68 -2.72
CA TRP A 41 14.77 -22.03 -1.42
C TRP A 41 14.02 -20.70 -1.52
N ALA A 42 13.63 -20.17 -0.36
CA ALA A 42 12.97 -18.86 -0.26
C ALA A 42 13.50 -18.10 0.94
N LYS A 43 13.41 -16.78 0.84
CA LYS A 43 13.54 -15.86 1.99
C LYS A 43 12.21 -15.20 2.28
N HIS A 44 11.88 -15.08 3.55
CA HIS A 44 10.71 -14.36 4.03
C HIS A 44 11.17 -13.21 4.92
N PHE A 45 10.98 -12.00 4.44
CA PHE A 45 11.41 -10.74 5.09
C PHE A 45 10.24 -10.12 5.80
N PHE A 46 10.42 -9.71 7.06
CA PHE A 46 9.38 -9.07 7.88
C PHE A 46 9.78 -7.65 8.24
N TYR A 47 9.05 -6.68 7.73
CA TYR A 47 9.20 -5.25 8.04
C TYR A 47 8.12 -4.82 9.01
N GLU A 48 8.52 -4.30 10.18
CA GLU A 48 7.59 -3.85 11.21
C GLU A 48 6.94 -2.52 10.81
N ILE A 49 5.61 -2.52 10.76
CA ILE A 49 4.78 -1.33 10.48
C ILE A 49 4.26 -0.68 11.77
N GLU A 50 3.99 -1.49 12.78
CA GLU A 50 3.62 -1.17 14.16
C GLU A 50 4.14 -2.29 15.07
N PRO A 51 4.23 -2.10 16.40
CA PRO A 51 4.65 -3.16 17.31
C PRO A 51 3.93 -4.48 17.06
N ASP A 52 4.70 -5.54 16.76
CA ASP A 52 4.23 -6.90 16.45
C ASP A 52 3.31 -7.01 15.22
N ARG A 53 3.40 -6.04 14.28
CA ARG A 53 2.67 -6.07 13.01
C ARG A 53 3.59 -5.80 11.85
N PHE A 54 3.42 -6.60 10.77
CA PHE A 54 4.40 -6.60 9.71
C PHE A 54 3.76 -6.55 8.33
N ILE A 55 4.47 -5.93 7.39
CA ILE A 55 4.37 -6.28 5.98
C ILE A 55 5.55 -7.21 5.67
N ALA A 56 5.27 -8.30 4.96
CA ALA A 56 6.27 -9.34 4.72
C ALA A 56 6.38 -9.65 3.22
N PHE A 57 7.60 -10.02 2.79
CA PHE A 57 7.85 -10.34 1.38
C PHE A 57 8.57 -11.66 1.23
N TRP A 58 8.11 -12.46 0.25
CA TRP A 58 8.73 -13.69 -0.19
C TRP A 58 9.61 -13.45 -1.43
N GLU A 59 10.88 -13.75 -1.32
CA GLU A 59 11.81 -13.93 -2.43
C GLU A 59 11.95 -15.41 -2.70
N LEU A 60 11.55 -15.86 -3.91
CA LEU A 60 11.43 -17.28 -4.26
C LEU A 60 12.48 -17.66 -5.28
N HIS A 61 13.19 -18.80 -5.06
CA HIS A 61 14.23 -19.34 -5.91
C HIS A 61 14.04 -20.83 -6.17
N GLY A 62 14.26 -21.26 -7.41
CA GLY A 62 14.21 -22.65 -7.82
C GLY A 62 13.42 -22.90 -9.10
N PRO A 63 13.47 -24.10 -9.66
CA PRO A 63 12.90 -24.41 -10.98
C PRO A 63 11.41 -24.09 -11.12
N ALA A 64 10.65 -24.19 -10.02
CA ALA A 64 9.22 -23.87 -10.01
C ALA A 64 8.93 -22.37 -10.18
N TYR A 65 9.92 -21.49 -9.94
CA TYR A 65 9.76 -20.03 -9.90
C TYR A 65 10.56 -19.29 -10.99
N GLU A 66 11.16 -20.02 -11.95
CA GLU A 66 11.93 -19.43 -13.05
C GLU A 66 11.05 -18.64 -14.02
N LYS A 67 9.79 -19.08 -14.20
CA LYS A 67 8.86 -18.36 -15.08
C LYS A 67 8.51 -17.01 -14.46
N PRO A 68 8.50 -15.92 -15.27
CA PRO A 68 8.01 -14.64 -14.82
C PRO A 68 6.58 -14.73 -14.28
N PHE A 69 6.35 -14.09 -13.13
CA PHE A 69 5.01 -13.89 -12.56
C PHE A 69 4.82 -12.42 -12.20
N GLU A 70 3.59 -11.96 -12.23
CA GLU A 70 3.23 -10.60 -11.87
C GLU A 70 3.13 -10.49 -10.35
N THR A 71 3.73 -9.45 -9.79
CA THR A 71 3.79 -9.19 -8.34
C THR A 71 2.85 -8.08 -7.88
N GLY A 72 2.33 -7.27 -8.81
CA GLY A 72 1.35 -6.23 -8.49
C GLY A 72 -0.02 -6.84 -8.19
N LEU A 73 -0.57 -6.59 -7.01
CA LEU A 73 -1.79 -7.22 -6.50
C LEU A 73 -2.98 -7.17 -7.48
N SER A 74 -3.23 -6.04 -8.11
CA SER A 74 -4.31 -5.91 -9.09
C SER A 74 -3.94 -6.50 -10.44
N LYS A 75 -2.72 -6.22 -10.91
CA LYS A 75 -2.26 -6.69 -12.23
C LYS A 75 -2.20 -8.21 -12.32
N ALA A 76 -1.78 -8.89 -11.23
CA ALA A 76 -1.69 -10.34 -11.17
C ALA A 76 -3.04 -11.04 -11.42
N VAL A 77 -4.14 -10.37 -11.17
CA VAL A 77 -5.51 -10.87 -11.39
C VAL A 77 -6.25 -10.14 -12.50
N GLY A 78 -5.54 -9.34 -13.32
CA GLY A 78 -6.10 -8.67 -14.50
C GLY A 78 -6.98 -7.45 -14.17
N LEU A 79 -6.83 -6.85 -12.99
CA LEU A 79 -7.62 -5.69 -12.56
C LEU A 79 -6.84 -4.39 -12.70
N PRO A 80 -7.54 -3.24 -12.79
CA PRO A 80 -6.92 -1.93 -12.69
C PRO A 80 -6.15 -1.77 -11.37
N GLN A 81 -5.00 -1.07 -11.42
CA GLN A 81 -4.06 -0.96 -10.30
C GLN A 81 -4.69 -0.49 -8.97
N TRP A 82 -5.68 0.40 -9.04
CA TRP A 82 -6.32 1.00 -7.88
C TRP A 82 -7.27 0.06 -7.11
N VAL A 83 -7.67 -1.10 -7.69
CA VAL A 83 -8.67 -2.00 -7.08
C VAL A 83 -8.11 -2.69 -5.85
N ASN A 84 -7.00 -3.42 -6.00
CA ASN A 84 -6.34 -4.08 -4.87
C ASN A 84 -5.15 -3.22 -4.43
N HIS A 85 -5.22 -2.66 -3.24
CA HIS A 85 -4.16 -1.81 -2.68
C HIS A 85 -3.99 -2.07 -1.18
N ILE A 86 -2.90 -1.57 -0.63
CA ILE A 86 -2.57 -1.69 0.80
C ILE A 86 -2.67 -0.30 1.40
N SER A 87 -3.58 -0.12 2.36
CA SER A 87 -3.73 1.15 3.06
C SER A 87 -3.14 1.08 4.47
N PHE A 88 -2.19 1.96 4.75
CA PHE A 88 -1.59 2.16 6.05
C PHE A 88 -2.35 3.25 6.81
N TYR A 89 -2.56 3.04 8.09
CA TYR A 89 -3.24 4.01 8.94
C TYR A 89 -2.40 5.27 9.17
N SER A 90 -3.06 6.41 9.08
CA SER A 90 -2.50 7.71 9.43
C SER A 90 -3.34 8.32 10.56
N PRO A 91 -2.77 8.57 11.75
CA PRO A 91 -3.57 9.05 12.89
C PRO A 91 -4.04 10.50 12.73
N THR A 92 -3.32 11.31 11.95
CA THR A 92 -3.62 12.74 11.75
C THR A 92 -3.29 13.20 10.33
N GLU A 93 -3.86 14.32 9.91
CA GLU A 93 -3.52 14.97 8.65
C GLU A 93 -2.04 15.43 8.60
N ALA A 94 -1.47 15.85 9.74
CA ALA A 94 -0.05 16.19 9.83
C ALA A 94 0.85 14.99 9.59
N HIS A 95 0.48 13.81 10.12
CA HIS A 95 1.19 12.56 9.82
C HIS A 95 1.04 12.19 8.33
N LEU A 96 -0.15 12.34 7.76
CA LEU A 96 -0.37 12.10 6.33
C LEU A 96 0.52 13.00 5.46
N ALA A 97 0.61 14.29 5.80
CA ALA A 97 1.47 15.25 5.11
C ALA A 97 2.95 14.86 5.19
N SER A 98 3.43 14.42 6.37
CA SER A 98 4.82 13.95 6.52
C SER A 98 5.10 12.70 5.67
N LYS A 99 4.13 11.80 5.53
CA LYS A 99 4.26 10.61 4.66
C LYS A 99 4.27 10.97 3.18
N ARG A 100 3.53 11.98 2.77
CA ARG A 100 3.60 12.53 1.41
C ARG A 100 5.01 13.07 1.11
N GLU A 101 5.56 13.89 1.99
CA GLU A 101 6.90 14.44 1.83
C GLU A 101 7.98 13.36 1.80
N MET A 102 7.83 12.34 2.63
CA MET A 102 8.70 11.16 2.65
C MET A 102 8.73 10.45 1.29
N TRP A 103 7.58 10.17 0.68
CA TRP A 103 7.51 9.54 -0.64
C TRP A 103 8.09 10.45 -1.74
N LEU A 104 7.76 11.75 -1.72
CA LEU A 104 8.31 12.71 -2.69
C LEU A 104 9.83 12.83 -2.59
N SER A 105 10.38 12.86 -1.37
CA SER A 105 11.84 12.86 -1.13
C SER A 105 12.49 11.58 -1.64
N GLY A 106 11.82 10.44 -1.48
CA GLY A 106 12.25 9.13 -2.00
C GLY A 106 12.17 9.01 -3.53
N GLY A 107 11.58 10.00 -4.20
CA GLY A 107 11.46 10.02 -5.66
C GLY A 107 10.17 9.43 -6.20
N PHE A 108 9.16 9.22 -5.36
CA PHE A 108 7.86 8.68 -5.74
C PHE A 108 6.84 9.79 -5.90
N ASP A 109 6.16 9.82 -7.04
CA ASP A 109 5.00 10.71 -7.26
C ASP A 109 3.86 10.31 -6.34
N VAL A 110 3.08 11.28 -5.87
CA VAL A 110 1.99 11.07 -4.92
C VAL A 110 0.68 11.63 -5.46
N MET A 111 -0.35 10.81 -5.47
CA MET A 111 -1.73 11.26 -5.68
C MET A 111 -2.41 11.43 -4.32
N GLU A 112 -2.96 12.60 -4.05
CA GLU A 112 -3.70 12.93 -2.84
C GLU A 112 -5.17 13.14 -3.17
N ILE A 113 -6.08 12.48 -2.42
CA ILE A 113 -7.52 12.53 -2.64
C ILE A 113 -8.24 12.82 -1.32
N ASP A 114 -9.14 13.82 -1.32
CA ASP A 114 -10.11 14.03 -0.24
C ASP A 114 -11.43 13.34 -0.61
N HIS A 115 -11.68 12.21 0.01
CA HIS A 115 -12.86 11.36 -0.21
C HIS A 115 -14.10 11.81 0.57
N ASN A 116 -14.12 13.01 1.17
CA ASN A 116 -15.14 13.57 2.05
C ASN A 116 -15.11 13.02 3.49
N TRP A 117 -14.95 11.73 3.69
CA TRP A 117 -14.91 11.07 5.01
C TRP A 117 -13.50 10.63 5.44
N CYS A 118 -12.58 10.56 4.48
CA CYS A 118 -11.16 10.33 4.71
C CYS A 118 -10.32 11.12 3.71
N ARG A 119 -9.07 11.32 4.06
CA ARG A 119 -8.06 11.84 3.13
C ARG A 119 -6.97 10.81 2.97
N SER A 120 -6.60 10.58 1.72
CA SER A 120 -5.64 9.55 1.34
C SER A 120 -4.54 10.09 0.46
N ILE A 121 -3.36 9.51 0.59
CA ILE A 121 -2.27 9.66 -0.36
C ILE A 121 -1.89 8.29 -0.92
N TYR A 122 -1.55 8.25 -2.20
CA TYR A 122 -1.27 7.03 -2.95
C TYR A 122 0.03 7.13 -3.69
N THR A 123 0.77 6.03 -3.74
CA THR A 123 1.89 5.83 -4.64
C THR A 123 1.93 4.37 -5.11
N THR A 124 2.93 4.00 -5.89
CA THR A 124 3.12 2.63 -6.39
C THR A 124 4.43 2.08 -5.87
N ASP A 125 4.40 0.92 -5.23
CA ASP A 125 5.59 0.22 -4.78
C ASP A 125 6.35 -0.44 -5.96
N PRO A 126 7.59 -0.92 -5.78
CA PRO A 126 8.35 -1.58 -6.84
C PRO A 126 7.73 -2.84 -7.41
N ASN A 127 6.82 -3.50 -6.71
CA ASN A 127 6.04 -4.63 -7.23
C ASN A 127 4.92 -4.19 -8.19
N GLY A 128 4.64 -2.88 -8.30
CA GLY A 128 3.50 -2.36 -9.05
C GLY A 128 2.19 -2.39 -8.26
N THR A 129 2.24 -2.64 -6.96
CA THR A 129 1.09 -2.55 -6.05
C THR A 129 0.86 -1.09 -5.65
N MET A 130 -0.39 -0.64 -5.68
CA MET A 130 -0.75 0.65 -5.10
C MET A 130 -0.66 0.57 -3.58
N VAL A 131 0.02 1.52 -2.97
CA VAL A 131 0.09 1.70 -1.52
C VAL A 131 -0.48 3.05 -1.15
N GLU A 132 -1.14 3.09 0.00
CA GLU A 132 -1.89 4.22 0.51
C GLU A 132 -1.50 4.52 1.96
N TYR A 133 -1.49 5.79 2.34
CA TYR A 133 -1.74 6.22 3.71
C TYR A 133 -3.09 6.91 3.77
N CYS A 134 -3.90 6.57 4.79
CA CYS A 134 -5.25 7.11 4.94
C CYS A 134 -5.49 7.63 6.35
N VAL A 135 -6.05 8.83 6.46
CA VAL A 135 -6.58 9.41 7.71
C VAL A 135 -8.09 9.56 7.61
N THR A 136 -8.82 9.03 8.59
CA THR A 136 -10.26 9.24 8.69
C THR A 136 -10.53 10.66 9.20
N THR A 137 -11.28 11.45 8.43
CA THR A 137 -11.62 12.85 8.75
C THR A 137 -13.08 13.04 9.16
N GLY A 138 -13.93 12.04 8.86
CA GLY A 138 -15.35 12.01 9.23
C GLY A 138 -15.64 11.07 10.40
N GLN A 139 -16.86 11.12 10.88
CA GLN A 139 -17.39 10.16 11.86
C GLN A 139 -18.52 9.36 11.22
N PHE A 140 -18.48 8.05 11.40
CA PHE A 140 -19.57 7.19 10.94
C PHE A 140 -20.72 7.21 11.94
N THR A 141 -21.93 7.52 11.43
CA THR A 141 -23.18 7.58 12.19
C THR A 141 -24.01 6.30 11.99
N GLN A 142 -25.14 6.21 12.70
CA GLN A 142 -26.07 5.12 12.42
C GLN A 142 -26.69 5.24 11.01
N ALA A 143 -26.93 6.46 10.52
CA ALA A 143 -27.43 6.67 9.15
C ALA A 143 -26.44 6.15 8.09
N ASP A 144 -25.12 6.35 8.26
CA ASP A 144 -24.12 5.79 7.34
C ASP A 144 -24.15 4.27 7.28
N LYS A 145 -24.39 3.60 8.44
CA LYS A 145 -24.53 2.14 8.50
C LYS A 145 -25.79 1.65 7.78
N ASP A 146 -26.89 2.35 7.98
CA ASP A 146 -28.17 2.00 7.36
C ASP A 146 -28.10 2.19 5.83
N GLU A 147 -27.47 3.26 5.36
CA GLU A 147 -27.18 3.49 3.93
C GLU A 147 -26.26 2.41 3.35
N ALA A 148 -25.19 2.02 4.06
CA ALA A 148 -24.29 0.95 3.63
C ALA A 148 -25.00 -0.39 3.46
N LEU A 149 -25.87 -0.78 4.43
CA LEU A 149 -26.68 -1.99 4.34
C LEU A 149 -27.67 -1.95 3.18
N LYS A 150 -28.30 -0.80 2.94
CA LYS A 150 -29.20 -0.60 1.80
C LYS A 150 -28.45 -0.71 0.48
N ALA A 151 -27.30 -0.05 0.35
CA ALA A 151 -26.48 -0.09 -0.87
C ALA A 151 -25.96 -1.50 -1.17
N LEU A 152 -25.62 -2.29 -0.13
CA LEU A 152 -25.13 -3.65 -0.28
C LEU A 152 -26.14 -4.57 -0.99
N THR A 153 -27.43 -4.35 -0.79
CA THR A 153 -28.52 -5.23 -1.26
C THR A 153 -29.37 -4.64 -2.38
N SER A 154 -29.11 -3.40 -2.79
CA SER A 154 -29.87 -2.69 -3.82
C SER A 154 -29.26 -2.91 -5.21
N ASP A 155 -30.11 -3.22 -6.18
CA ASP A 155 -29.76 -3.20 -7.62
C ASP A 155 -29.81 -1.77 -8.20
N ASP A 156 -30.39 -0.81 -7.47
CA ASP A 156 -30.42 0.61 -7.84
C ASP A 156 -29.11 1.29 -7.41
N VAL A 157 -28.23 1.52 -8.40
CA VAL A 157 -26.89 2.09 -8.19
C VAL A 157 -26.98 3.58 -7.94
N GLN A 158 -26.80 3.98 -6.69
CA GLN A 158 -26.68 5.39 -6.31
C GLN A 158 -25.19 5.75 -6.16
N HIS A 159 -24.76 6.81 -6.90
CA HIS A 159 -23.38 7.27 -6.80
C HIS A 159 -23.13 8.08 -5.53
N SER A 160 -22.05 7.79 -4.84
CA SER A 160 -21.57 8.63 -3.73
C SER A 160 -21.14 10.01 -4.24
N LYS A 161 -21.04 10.98 -3.32
CA LYS A 161 -20.48 12.30 -3.65
C LYS A 161 -19.08 12.15 -4.23
N PRO A 162 -18.76 12.90 -5.29
CA PRO A 162 -17.40 12.88 -5.83
C PRO A 162 -16.39 13.38 -4.78
N PRO A 163 -15.10 13.02 -4.92
CA PRO A 163 -14.04 13.56 -4.08
C PRO A 163 -14.05 15.09 -4.08
N LYS A 164 -13.77 15.71 -2.92
CA LYS A 164 -13.66 17.18 -2.83
C LYS A 164 -12.49 17.72 -3.64
N SER A 165 -11.39 16.96 -3.66
CA SER A 165 -10.19 17.33 -4.43
C SER A 165 -9.38 16.10 -4.79
N ILE A 166 -8.64 16.23 -5.90
CA ILE A 166 -7.62 15.28 -6.36
C ILE A 166 -6.40 16.10 -6.76
N HIS A 167 -5.26 15.83 -6.15
CA HIS A 167 -3.99 16.50 -6.43
C HIS A 167 -2.91 15.47 -6.77
N VAL A 168 -2.07 15.80 -7.75
CA VAL A 168 -0.90 14.99 -8.09
C VAL A 168 0.36 15.80 -7.79
N HIS A 169 1.13 15.33 -6.84
CA HIS A 169 2.42 15.89 -6.44
C HIS A 169 3.53 15.12 -7.17
N LYS A 170 4.41 15.85 -7.86
CA LYS A 170 5.54 15.25 -8.58
C LYS A 170 6.82 15.31 -7.77
N ALA A 171 7.49 14.19 -7.62
CA ALA A 171 8.75 14.10 -6.87
C ALA A 171 9.84 15.04 -7.42
N LYS A 172 9.90 15.21 -8.75
CA LYS A 172 10.83 16.15 -9.39
C LYS A 172 10.62 17.60 -8.97
N ASP A 173 9.37 18.00 -8.74
CA ASP A 173 9.02 19.37 -8.37
C ASP A 173 9.31 19.60 -6.88
N PHE A 174 9.15 18.57 -6.04
CA PHE A 174 9.49 18.58 -4.62
C PHE A 174 11.01 18.80 -4.40
N ARG A 175 11.86 18.08 -5.15
CA ARG A 175 13.32 18.21 -5.07
C ARG A 175 13.81 19.61 -5.48
N ARG A 176 13.21 20.21 -6.50
CA ARG A 176 13.54 21.58 -6.93
C ARG A 176 13.23 22.65 -5.90
N ALA A 177 12.19 22.45 -5.08
CA ALA A 177 11.82 23.39 -4.03
C ALA A 177 12.69 23.27 -2.76
N ALA A 178 13.45 22.17 -2.63
CA ALA A 178 14.33 21.90 -1.49
C ALA A 178 15.81 22.31 -1.76
N GLU A 179 16.18 22.62 -3.02
CA GLU A 179 17.46 23.18 -3.44
C GLU A 179 17.45 24.72 -3.35
#